data_7d6a1e0e9219a85f28eeb0f3be4497b1
#
_entry.id   7d6a1e0e9219a85f28eeb0f3be4497b1
#
_cell.length_a   1.000
_cell.length_b   1.000
_cell.length_c   1.000
_cell.angle_alpha   90.00
_cell.angle_beta   90.00
_cell.angle_gamma   90.00
#
_symmetry.space_group_name_H-M   'P 1'
#
loop_
_entity.id
_entity.type
_entity.pdbx_description
1 polymer ?
#
loop_
_entity_poly.entity_id
_entity_poly.type
_entity_poly.pdbx_seq_one_letter_code
_entity_poly.pdbx_strand_id
1 'polypeptide(L)'
;LKNGGYLLKNNGETDNELLARAILLAQNRIKERDSRISALEKENNYAILKLKLQAPKVQYYDKVLQSQSTYTTTQIAKELGMTAGMLNKRLRWAGIQFRQSGQWLLKAPYQNQGYTATRTHVWESRTGETGTAMLTVWTEKGRLFIHYLFEAYLV
;
A
#
# COMPACT_ATOMS: atom_id res chain seq x y z
N LEU A 1 -2.58 34.67 1.24
CA LEU A 1 -2.73 35.90 2.03
C LEU A 1 -1.36 36.51 2.22
N LYS A 2 -1.11 37.63 1.55
CA LYS A 2 0.10 38.44 1.63
C LYS A 2 0.03 39.24 2.94
N ASN A 3 0.64 38.75 4.00
CA ASN A 3 0.77 39.49 5.24
C ASN A 3 2.03 40.37 5.20
N GLY A 4 1.98 41.40 4.36
CA GLY A 4 2.82 42.53 4.49
C GLY A 4 2.22 43.47 5.54
N GLY A 5 2.59 43.25 6.82
CA GLY A 5 2.16 44.15 7.87
C GLY A 5 2.93 45.45 7.76
N TYR A 6 2.27 46.53 7.38
CA TYR A 6 2.80 47.86 7.45
C TYR A 6 2.66 48.39 8.88
N LEU A 7 3.74 48.89 9.47
CA LEU A 7 3.71 49.61 10.71
C LEU A 7 3.37 51.05 10.40
N LEU A 8 2.17 51.50 10.84
CA LEU A 8 1.78 52.88 10.75
C LEU A 8 2.29 53.63 11.98
N LYS A 9 2.86 54.81 11.76
CA LYS A 9 3.25 55.75 12.83
C LYS A 9 1.99 56.30 13.48
N ASN A 10 1.89 56.17 14.80
CA ASN A 10 0.79 56.76 15.56
C ASN A 10 1.00 58.27 15.67
N ASN A 11 -0.10 59.07 15.74
CA ASN A 11 -0.01 60.52 15.92
C ASN A 11 0.74 60.83 17.23
N GLY A 12 1.87 61.58 17.10
CA GLY A 12 2.73 61.95 18.23
C GLY A 12 3.86 60.96 18.55
N GLU A 13 3.97 59.82 17.83
CA GLU A 13 5.03 58.84 18.01
C GLU A 13 6.34 59.33 17.39
N THR A 14 7.42 59.25 18.12
CA THR A 14 8.76 59.55 17.60
C THR A 14 9.28 58.40 16.73
N ASP A 15 10.27 58.66 15.85
CA ASP A 15 10.88 57.63 15.01
C ASP A 15 11.55 56.51 15.82
N ASN A 16 12.10 56.86 16.97
CA ASN A 16 12.71 55.87 17.89
C ASN A 16 11.67 54.96 18.53
N GLU A 17 10.50 55.45 18.90
CA GLU A 17 9.41 54.63 19.45
C GLU A 17 8.85 53.71 18.40
N LEU A 18 8.66 54.18 17.14
CA LEU A 18 8.26 53.33 16.03
C LEU A 18 9.26 52.20 15.79
N LEU A 19 10.57 52.53 15.80
CA LEU A 19 11.60 51.51 15.64
C LEU A 19 11.62 50.49 16.77
N ALA A 20 11.47 50.94 18.01
CA ALA A 20 11.40 50.05 19.17
C ALA A 20 10.21 49.09 19.07
N ARG A 21 9.03 49.55 18.66
CA ARG A 21 7.83 48.75 18.42
C ARG A 21 8.03 47.78 17.28
N ALA A 22 8.70 48.16 16.20
CA ALA A 22 9.03 47.28 15.08
C ALA A 22 9.94 46.14 15.50
N ILE A 23 10.95 46.44 16.31
CA ILE A 23 11.90 45.44 16.86
C ILE A 23 11.13 44.44 17.74
N LEU A 24 10.29 44.89 18.66
CA LEU A 24 9.50 44.05 19.55
C LEU A 24 8.57 43.12 18.75
N LEU A 25 7.91 43.63 17.73
CA LEU A 25 7.08 42.81 16.86
C LEU A 25 7.89 41.78 16.08
N ALA A 26 9.05 42.15 15.58
CA ALA A 26 9.95 41.24 14.89
C ALA A 26 10.46 40.11 15.83
N GLN A 27 10.86 40.47 17.05
CA GLN A 27 11.28 39.49 18.06
C GLN A 27 10.15 38.52 18.43
N ASN A 28 8.94 38.98 18.62
CA ASN A 28 7.79 38.12 18.90
C ASN A 28 7.52 37.16 17.75
N ARG A 29 7.57 37.62 16.51
CA ARG A 29 7.41 36.79 15.32
C ARG A 29 8.52 35.72 15.19
N ILE A 30 9.75 36.10 15.49
CA ILE A 30 10.87 35.16 15.52
C ILE A 30 10.61 34.08 16.57
N LYS A 31 10.27 34.47 17.80
CA LYS A 31 9.97 33.53 18.89
C LYS A 31 8.82 32.56 18.54
N GLU A 32 7.75 33.05 17.91
CA GLU A 32 6.65 32.20 17.44
C GLU A 32 7.11 31.21 16.36
N ARG A 33 7.91 31.68 15.39
CA ARG A 33 8.48 30.82 14.34
C ARG A 33 9.41 29.77 14.90
N ASP A 34 10.31 30.14 15.84
CA ASP A 34 11.24 29.21 16.49
C ASP A 34 10.48 28.13 17.27
N SER A 35 9.41 28.50 17.96
CA SER A 35 8.54 27.54 18.63
C SER A 35 7.88 26.57 17.66
N ARG A 36 7.42 27.09 16.50
CA ARG A 36 6.82 26.26 15.45
C ARG A 36 7.83 25.34 14.77
N ILE A 37 9.04 25.85 14.49
CA ILE A 37 10.14 25.04 13.96
C ILE A 37 10.46 23.89 14.90
N SER A 38 10.64 24.17 16.19
CA SER A 38 10.93 23.13 17.19
C SER A 38 9.82 22.06 17.28
N ALA A 39 8.55 22.47 17.17
CA ALA A 39 7.42 21.53 17.14
C ALA A 39 7.44 20.64 15.89
N LEU A 40 7.67 21.24 14.71
CA LEU A 40 7.77 20.52 13.44
C LEU A 40 8.98 19.57 13.38
N GLU A 41 10.11 19.98 13.96
CA GLU A 41 11.29 19.10 14.06
C GLU A 41 11.02 17.88 14.92
N LYS A 42 10.30 18.03 16.04
CA LYS A 42 9.89 16.89 16.88
C LYS A 42 8.97 15.94 16.14
N GLU A 43 7.97 16.48 15.43
CA GLU A 43 7.04 15.69 14.63
C GLU A 43 7.75 14.94 13.51
N ASN A 44 8.66 15.62 12.79
CA ASN A 44 9.46 15.03 11.72
C ASN A 44 10.36 13.92 12.24
N ASN A 45 11.07 14.14 13.36
CA ASN A 45 11.91 13.13 13.99
C ASN A 45 11.08 11.90 14.42
N TYR A 46 9.88 12.10 14.95
CA TYR A 46 8.97 11.00 15.28
C TYR A 46 8.53 10.23 14.04
N ALA A 47 8.17 10.93 12.96
CA ALA A 47 7.80 10.30 11.69
C ALA A 47 8.97 9.49 11.09
N ILE A 48 10.17 10.04 11.09
CA ILE A 48 11.40 9.35 10.62
C ILE A 48 11.65 8.08 11.45
N LEU A 49 11.53 8.16 12.77
CA LEU A 49 11.69 6.99 13.64
C LEU A 49 10.68 5.90 13.32
N LYS A 50 9.41 6.28 13.14
CA LYS A 50 8.33 5.36 12.76
C LYS A 50 8.60 4.69 11.42
N LEU A 51 9.06 5.44 10.42
CA LEU A 51 9.45 4.89 9.12
C LEU A 51 10.64 3.91 9.23
N LYS A 52 11.67 4.25 10.01
CA LYS A 52 12.81 3.36 10.25
C LYS A 52 12.41 2.05 10.92
N LEU A 53 11.46 2.07 11.83
CA LEU A 53 10.94 0.87 12.48
C LEU A 53 10.11 -0.01 11.53
N GLN A 54 9.49 0.58 10.51
CA GLN A 54 8.71 -0.14 9.51
C GLN A 54 9.56 -0.66 8.34
N ALA A 55 10.71 -0.04 8.05
CA ALA A 55 11.57 -0.38 6.92
C ALA A 55 11.93 -1.88 6.83
N PRO A 56 12.32 -2.60 7.91
CA PRO A 56 12.64 -4.01 7.82
C PRO A 56 11.41 -4.87 7.46
N LYS A 57 10.21 -4.47 7.89
CA LYS A 57 8.96 -5.16 7.51
C LYS A 57 8.68 -4.99 6.03
N VAL A 58 8.81 -3.78 5.50
CA VAL A 58 8.64 -3.49 4.07
C VAL A 58 9.62 -4.29 3.22
N GLN A 59 10.91 -4.30 3.58
CA GLN A 59 11.93 -5.10 2.88
C GLN A 59 11.63 -6.61 2.90
N TYR A 60 11.12 -7.13 4.01
CA TYR A 60 10.70 -8.51 4.08
C TYR A 60 9.54 -8.80 3.13
N TYR A 61 8.50 -7.94 3.14
CA TYR A 61 7.37 -8.08 2.22
C TYR A 61 7.80 -8.00 0.76
N ASP A 62 8.69 -7.07 0.40
CA ASP A 62 9.20 -6.95 -0.97
C ASP A 62 9.95 -8.22 -1.41
N LYS A 63 10.78 -8.79 -0.54
CA LYS A 63 11.47 -10.06 -0.83
C LYS A 63 10.50 -11.22 -1.01
N VAL A 64 9.49 -11.32 -0.17
CA VAL A 64 8.45 -12.36 -0.25
C VAL A 64 7.62 -12.20 -1.51
N LEU A 65 7.21 -10.97 -1.85
CA LEU A 65 6.46 -10.66 -3.07
C LEU A 65 7.25 -10.93 -4.36
N GLN A 66 8.57 -10.78 -4.33
CA GLN A 66 9.47 -11.10 -5.45
C GLN A 66 9.81 -12.59 -5.53
N SER A 67 9.40 -13.40 -4.56
CA SER A 67 9.64 -14.84 -4.60
C SER A 67 8.93 -15.47 -5.81
N GLN A 68 9.61 -16.39 -6.47
CA GLN A 68 9.03 -17.17 -7.59
C GLN A 68 8.07 -18.27 -7.11
N SER A 69 7.75 -18.29 -5.83
CA SER A 69 6.83 -19.25 -5.24
C SER A 69 5.44 -19.08 -5.82
N THR A 70 4.83 -20.20 -6.17
CA THR A 70 3.47 -20.23 -6.69
C THR A 70 2.60 -21.17 -5.87
N TYR A 71 1.34 -20.81 -5.71
CA TYR A 71 0.35 -21.51 -4.92
C TYR A 71 -0.82 -21.97 -5.78
N THR A 72 -1.27 -23.16 -5.54
CA THR A 72 -2.53 -23.61 -6.13
C THR A 72 -3.70 -22.96 -5.41
N THR A 73 -4.83 -22.84 -6.09
CA THR A 73 -6.09 -22.36 -5.46
C THR A 73 -6.47 -23.22 -4.25
N THR A 74 -6.13 -24.52 -4.26
CA THR A 74 -6.40 -25.43 -3.14
C THR A 74 -5.59 -25.06 -1.89
N GLN A 75 -4.32 -24.68 -2.05
CA GLN A 75 -3.47 -24.26 -0.93
C GLN A 75 -4.04 -23.01 -0.27
N ILE A 76 -4.32 -21.97 -1.06
CA ILE A 76 -4.88 -20.70 -0.53
C ILE A 76 -6.26 -20.94 0.09
N ALA A 77 -7.11 -21.77 -0.53
CA ALA A 77 -8.42 -22.08 0.01
C ALA A 77 -8.34 -22.75 1.39
N LYS A 78 -7.36 -23.66 1.59
CA LYS A 78 -7.12 -24.29 2.89
C LYS A 78 -6.68 -23.28 3.96
N GLU A 79 -5.83 -22.31 3.60
CA GLU A 79 -5.44 -21.22 4.51
C GLU A 79 -6.64 -20.39 4.97
N LEU A 80 -7.63 -20.23 4.09
CA LEU A 80 -8.88 -19.50 4.36
C LEU A 80 -9.99 -20.39 4.95
N GLY A 81 -9.70 -21.64 5.30
CA GLY A 81 -10.67 -22.56 5.89
C GLY A 81 -11.79 -23.01 4.94
N MET A 82 -11.55 -23.02 3.63
CA MET A 82 -12.57 -23.37 2.63
C MET A 82 -12.03 -24.31 1.55
N THR A 83 -12.94 -24.77 0.67
CA THR A 83 -12.59 -25.58 -0.51
C THR A 83 -12.17 -24.70 -1.68
N ALA A 84 -11.32 -25.23 -2.58
CA ALA A 84 -10.94 -24.54 -3.81
C ALA A 84 -12.16 -24.15 -4.68
N GLY A 85 -13.20 -25.02 -4.71
CA GLY A 85 -14.44 -24.73 -5.42
C GLY A 85 -15.17 -23.52 -4.83
N MET A 86 -15.20 -23.39 -3.51
CA MET A 86 -15.81 -22.26 -2.82
C MET A 86 -15.01 -20.98 -3.06
N LEU A 87 -13.68 -21.02 -2.96
CA LEU A 87 -12.82 -19.90 -3.26
C LEU A 87 -13.01 -19.41 -4.70
N ASN A 88 -13.01 -20.32 -5.67
CA ASN A 88 -13.23 -19.96 -7.06
C ASN A 88 -14.61 -19.32 -7.31
N LYS A 89 -15.67 -19.83 -6.66
CA LYS A 89 -17.03 -19.22 -6.76
C LYS A 89 -17.02 -17.80 -6.19
N ARG A 90 -16.44 -17.58 -5.02
CA ARG A 90 -16.38 -16.26 -4.39
C ARG A 90 -15.58 -15.26 -5.24
N LEU A 91 -14.42 -15.64 -5.77
CA LEU A 91 -13.63 -14.80 -6.67
C LEU A 91 -14.36 -14.49 -7.98
N ARG A 92 -15.16 -15.43 -8.50
CA ARG A 92 -16.04 -15.20 -9.66
C ARG A 92 -17.13 -14.19 -9.34
N TRP A 93 -17.82 -14.34 -8.20
CA TRP A 93 -18.86 -13.39 -7.77
C TRP A 93 -18.31 -12.00 -7.48
N ALA A 94 -17.14 -11.91 -6.91
CA ALA A 94 -16.40 -10.65 -6.74
C ALA A 94 -15.92 -10.03 -8.06
N GLY A 95 -16.17 -10.69 -9.20
CA GLY A 95 -15.80 -10.16 -10.51
C GLY A 95 -14.31 -10.23 -10.84
N ILE A 96 -13.53 -11.04 -10.14
CA ILE A 96 -12.07 -11.11 -10.27
C ILE A 96 -11.65 -12.09 -11.36
N GLN A 97 -12.31 -13.26 -11.41
CA GLN A 97 -12.00 -14.31 -12.37
C GLN A 97 -13.22 -14.89 -13.05
N PHE A 98 -12.99 -15.61 -14.13
CA PHE A 98 -14.00 -16.35 -14.87
C PHE A 98 -13.43 -17.69 -15.33
N ARG A 99 -14.29 -18.62 -15.74
CA ARG A 99 -13.88 -19.93 -16.23
C ARG A 99 -13.99 -19.98 -17.76
N GLN A 100 -12.91 -20.37 -18.42
CA GLN A 100 -12.85 -20.56 -19.85
C GLN A 100 -12.04 -21.82 -20.18
N SER A 101 -12.54 -22.68 -21.05
CA SER A 101 -11.85 -23.91 -21.50
C SER A 101 -11.29 -24.75 -20.35
N GLY A 102 -12.05 -24.87 -19.25
CA GLY A 102 -11.63 -25.64 -18.08
C GLY A 102 -10.69 -24.88 -17.11
N GLN A 103 -10.16 -23.73 -17.48
CA GLN A 103 -9.24 -22.93 -16.68
C GLN A 103 -9.93 -21.74 -16.01
N TRP A 104 -9.35 -21.30 -14.89
CA TRP A 104 -9.74 -20.06 -14.24
C TRP A 104 -8.78 -18.95 -14.67
N LEU A 105 -9.32 -17.89 -15.26
CA LEU A 105 -8.56 -16.75 -15.78
C LEU A 105 -9.01 -15.47 -15.09
N LEU A 106 -8.07 -14.55 -14.87
CA LEU A 106 -8.38 -13.23 -14.32
C LEU A 106 -9.13 -12.37 -15.35
N LYS A 107 -10.07 -11.55 -14.88
CA LYS A 107 -10.69 -10.51 -15.69
C LYS A 107 -9.71 -9.36 -15.98
N ALA A 108 -9.98 -8.60 -17.03
CA ALA A 108 -9.09 -7.53 -17.55
C ALA A 108 -8.52 -6.57 -16.48
N PRO A 109 -9.29 -6.08 -15.47
CA PRO A 109 -8.74 -5.19 -14.46
C PRO A 109 -7.65 -5.82 -13.58
N TYR A 110 -7.62 -7.15 -13.49
CA TYR A 110 -6.68 -7.90 -12.63
C TYR A 110 -5.57 -8.60 -13.42
N GLN A 111 -5.66 -8.55 -14.76
CA GLN A 111 -4.60 -9.07 -15.64
C GLN A 111 -3.36 -8.18 -15.54
N ASN A 112 -2.19 -8.75 -15.83
CA ASN A 112 -0.91 -8.04 -15.84
C ASN A 112 -0.48 -7.38 -14.50
N GLN A 113 -1.21 -7.70 -13.42
CA GLN A 113 -0.86 -7.24 -12.07
C GLN A 113 0.16 -8.16 -11.37
N GLY A 114 0.54 -9.25 -12.00
CA GLY A 114 1.43 -10.24 -11.41
C GLY A 114 0.78 -11.11 -10.33
N TYR A 115 -0.54 -11.22 -10.29
CA TYR A 115 -1.27 -12.04 -9.31
C TYR A 115 -1.23 -13.54 -9.64
N THR A 116 -1.15 -13.89 -10.91
CA THR A 116 -1.14 -15.29 -11.37
C THR A 116 0.01 -15.56 -12.32
N ALA A 117 0.41 -16.83 -12.36
CA ALA A 117 1.34 -17.38 -13.33
C ALA A 117 0.74 -18.64 -13.95
N THR A 118 1.28 -19.06 -15.06
CA THR A 118 0.91 -20.32 -15.71
C THR A 118 1.96 -21.37 -15.40
N ARG A 119 1.51 -22.54 -14.96
CA ARG A 119 2.36 -23.70 -14.72
C ARG A 119 1.91 -24.84 -15.63
N THR A 120 2.84 -25.43 -16.36
CA THR A 120 2.59 -26.64 -17.13
C THR A 120 2.63 -27.84 -16.19
N HIS A 121 1.58 -28.65 -16.22
CA HIS A 121 1.49 -29.91 -15.52
C HIS A 121 1.51 -31.04 -16.54
N VAL A 122 2.44 -31.94 -16.41
CA VAL A 122 2.47 -33.17 -17.20
C VAL A 122 1.69 -34.22 -16.41
N TRP A 123 0.75 -34.86 -17.06
CA TRP A 123 -0.01 -35.96 -16.49
C TRP A 123 0.17 -37.22 -17.32
N GLU A 124 0.15 -38.36 -16.66
CA GLU A 124 0.18 -39.67 -17.28
C GLU A 124 -1.13 -40.39 -16.95
N SER A 125 -1.78 -40.87 -17.99
CA SER A 125 -3.01 -41.67 -17.86
C SER A 125 -2.67 -43.07 -17.34
N ARG A 126 -3.65 -43.72 -16.75
CA ARG A 126 -3.56 -45.13 -16.32
C ARG A 126 -3.28 -46.08 -17.50
N THR A 127 -3.53 -45.62 -18.74
CA THR A 127 -3.27 -46.32 -19.99
C THR A 127 -1.90 -46.02 -20.60
N GLY A 128 -1.04 -45.24 -19.89
CA GLY A 128 0.30 -44.85 -20.37
C GLY A 128 0.33 -43.66 -21.33
N GLU A 129 -0.81 -43.01 -21.57
CA GLU A 129 -0.85 -41.79 -22.38
C GLU A 129 -0.36 -40.60 -21.54
N THR A 130 0.58 -39.83 -22.10
CA THR A 130 1.08 -38.61 -21.47
C THR A 130 0.47 -37.39 -22.11
N GLY A 131 0.10 -36.41 -21.31
CA GLY A 131 -0.42 -35.15 -21.80
C GLY A 131 0.08 -33.97 -20.96
N THR A 132 -0.08 -32.78 -21.48
CA THR A 132 0.23 -31.53 -20.76
C THR A 132 -1.04 -30.73 -20.54
N ALA A 133 -1.18 -30.19 -19.33
CA ALA A 133 -2.25 -29.25 -18.99
C ALA A 133 -1.64 -27.95 -18.44
N MET A 134 -2.18 -26.83 -18.86
CA MET A 134 -1.84 -25.54 -18.29
C MET A 134 -2.69 -25.28 -17.06
N LEU A 135 -2.04 -24.98 -15.95
CA LEU A 135 -2.66 -24.64 -14.67
C LEU A 135 -2.37 -23.19 -14.33
N THR A 136 -3.41 -22.43 -14.06
CA THR A 136 -3.26 -21.10 -13.45
C THR A 136 -2.93 -21.29 -11.98
N VAL A 137 -1.80 -20.74 -11.55
CA VAL A 137 -1.34 -20.72 -10.16
C VAL A 137 -1.23 -19.28 -9.68
N TRP A 138 -1.33 -19.10 -8.37
CA TRP A 138 -1.23 -17.79 -7.75
C TRP A 138 0.22 -17.50 -7.35
N THR A 139 0.69 -16.30 -7.59
CA THR A 139 1.96 -15.81 -7.05
C THR A 139 1.78 -15.46 -5.56
N GLU A 140 2.87 -15.17 -4.85
CA GLU A 140 2.78 -14.64 -3.49
C GLU A 140 1.96 -13.33 -3.44
N LYS A 141 2.14 -12.46 -4.44
CA LYS A 141 1.34 -11.23 -4.58
C LYS A 141 -0.16 -11.55 -4.74
N GLY A 142 -0.47 -12.57 -5.54
CA GLY A 142 -1.85 -13.01 -5.74
C GLY A 142 -2.45 -13.65 -4.48
N ARG A 143 -1.66 -14.41 -3.73
CA ARG A 143 -2.06 -14.97 -2.43
C ARG A 143 -2.42 -13.87 -1.44
N LEU A 144 -1.54 -12.87 -1.27
CA LEU A 144 -1.80 -11.72 -0.40
C LEU A 144 -3.03 -10.91 -0.84
N PHE A 145 -3.20 -10.71 -2.14
CA PHE A 145 -4.40 -10.05 -2.69
C PHE A 145 -5.68 -10.79 -2.30
N ILE A 146 -5.69 -12.11 -2.38
CA ILE A 146 -6.85 -12.92 -1.97
C ILE A 146 -7.10 -12.79 -0.46
N HIS A 147 -6.08 -12.91 0.39
CA HIS A 147 -6.22 -12.74 1.84
C HIS A 147 -6.80 -11.37 2.18
N TYR A 148 -6.25 -10.29 1.62
CA TYR A 148 -6.75 -8.93 1.81
C TYR A 148 -8.23 -8.78 1.40
N LEU A 149 -8.62 -9.38 0.29
CA LEU A 149 -10.00 -9.37 -0.20
C LEU A 149 -10.97 -10.05 0.79
N PHE A 150 -10.55 -11.15 1.36
CA PHE A 150 -11.37 -11.90 2.32
C PHE A 150 -11.46 -11.19 3.67
N GLU A 151 -10.39 -10.56 4.14
CA GLU A 151 -10.42 -9.75 5.37
C GLU A 151 -11.26 -8.48 5.23
N ALA A 152 -11.22 -7.82 4.06
CA ALA A 152 -11.87 -6.53 3.86
C ALA A 152 -13.33 -6.60 3.38
N TYR A 153 -13.72 -7.63 2.61
CA TYR A 153 -14.98 -7.61 1.85
C TYR A 153 -15.80 -8.90 1.87
N LEU A 154 -15.28 -10.01 2.34
CA LEU A 154 -15.92 -11.31 2.18
C LEU A 154 -16.11 -12.09 3.50
N VAL A 155 -15.99 -11.38 4.63
CA VAL A 155 -16.36 -11.92 5.95
C VAL A 155 -17.86 -12.01 6.08
#